data_09b0100fa0cb8125b9aee96ecee2c6af
#
_entry.id   09b0100fa0cb8125b9aee96ecee2c6af
#
_cell.length_a   1.000
_cell.length_b   1.000
_cell.length_c   1.000
_cell.angle_alpha   90.00
_cell.angle_beta   90.00
_cell.angle_gamma   90.00
#
_symmetry.space_group_name_H-M   'P 1'
#
loop_
_entity.id
_entity.type
_entity.pdbx_description
1 polymer ?
#
loop_
_entity_poly.entity_id
_entity_poly.type
_entity_poly.pdbx_seq_one_letter_code
_entity_poly.pdbx_strand_id
1 'polypeptide(L)'
;MELLDFYKGKRVLVTGDTGFKGSWLVRILHLAGAEVTGYALKAPTEPWMFEILHLGETIHHVDGDVRDFAHLKQVFDETKPEIVLHLAAQPIVRESYRDPVGTYAANVMGTVHVLECARQCESVRSLVNVTTDKVYENKEWEYGYRENDPLDGYDPYSNSKSCSELVTHSYKQSFFTDGRCAVSTCRAGNVIGGGDFAADRIVPDCVRAAEKKEPIIVRNPHSTRPFQHVLEPLFLYLTVAKAQWENAELAGCYNVGPDDCDCVNTGRLADLFCETWGGGMHWINRYDGGPHEANFLKLDCSKVKKVFGWKPHFHVEEAMAATVEWSKKWLAGADMREVTDEQIRAYAARFEEK
;
A
#
# COMPACT_ATOMS: atom_id res chain seq x y z
N MET A 1 -7.18 13.42 17.94
CA MET A 1 -6.95 12.21 17.06
C MET A 1 -8.25 11.74 16.39
N GLU A 2 -8.95 12.67 15.75
CA GLU A 2 -10.32 12.45 15.22
C GLU A 2 -10.42 11.30 14.20
N LEU A 3 -9.40 11.12 13.34
CA LEU A 3 -9.38 10.01 12.37
C LEU A 3 -9.24 8.65 13.08
N LEU A 4 -8.29 8.52 13.97
CA LEU A 4 -8.01 7.24 14.63
C LEU A 4 -9.07 6.90 15.68
N ASP A 5 -9.65 7.90 16.37
CA ASP A 5 -10.74 7.70 17.35
C ASP A 5 -11.98 7.06 16.72
N PHE A 6 -12.23 7.31 15.41
CA PHE A 6 -13.32 6.66 14.68
C PHE A 6 -13.19 5.13 14.66
N TYR A 7 -11.97 4.61 14.63
CA TYR A 7 -11.71 3.16 14.53
C TYR A 7 -11.83 2.43 15.86
N LYS A 8 -11.89 3.13 16.99
CA LYS A 8 -11.99 2.51 18.31
C LYS A 8 -13.22 1.60 18.40
N GLY A 9 -12.99 0.32 18.69
CA GLY A 9 -14.03 -0.70 18.79
C GLY A 9 -14.69 -1.11 17.46
N LYS A 10 -14.18 -0.63 16.30
CA LYS A 10 -14.65 -1.10 14.98
C LYS A 10 -14.02 -2.43 14.64
N ARG A 11 -14.83 -3.34 14.10
CA ARG A 11 -14.32 -4.62 13.54
C ARG A 11 -13.80 -4.36 12.13
N VAL A 12 -12.49 -4.47 11.98
CA VAL A 12 -11.79 -4.18 10.72
C VAL A 12 -11.11 -5.45 10.21
N LEU A 13 -11.47 -5.86 9.00
CA LEU A 13 -10.77 -6.94 8.29
C LEU A 13 -9.73 -6.34 7.35
N VAL A 14 -8.48 -6.76 7.50
CA VAL A 14 -7.37 -6.38 6.62
C VAL A 14 -6.87 -7.63 5.91
N THR A 15 -7.05 -7.70 4.58
CA THR A 15 -6.40 -8.76 3.83
C THR A 15 -4.99 -8.34 3.42
N GLY A 16 -4.03 -9.25 3.50
CA GLY A 16 -2.62 -8.95 3.24
C GLY A 16 -1.91 -8.26 4.40
N ASP A 17 -2.36 -8.49 5.62
CA ASP A 17 -1.83 -7.95 6.88
C ASP A 17 -0.37 -8.32 7.15
N THR A 18 0.11 -9.45 6.63
CA THR A 18 1.49 -9.91 6.77
C THR A 18 2.48 -9.18 5.86
N GLY A 19 2.00 -8.53 4.80
CA GLY A 19 2.83 -7.76 3.87
C GLY A 19 3.33 -6.44 4.47
N PHE A 20 4.28 -5.77 3.79
CA PHE A 20 4.86 -4.50 4.23
C PHE A 20 3.80 -3.45 4.61
N LYS A 21 2.94 -3.03 3.68
CA LYS A 21 1.87 -2.05 3.96
C LYS A 21 0.84 -2.58 4.97
N GLY A 22 0.50 -3.86 4.88
CA GLY A 22 -0.45 -4.50 5.78
C GLY A 22 0.01 -4.47 7.22
N SER A 23 1.28 -4.78 7.49
CA SER A 23 1.85 -4.75 8.85
C SER A 23 1.81 -3.36 9.48
N TRP A 24 2.14 -2.31 8.73
CA TRP A 24 1.97 -0.93 9.19
C TRP A 24 0.50 -0.62 9.47
N LEU A 25 -0.41 -1.00 8.57
CA LEU A 25 -1.83 -0.70 8.68
C LEU A 25 -2.47 -1.36 9.90
N VAL A 26 -2.22 -2.65 10.13
CA VAL A 26 -2.77 -3.34 11.30
C VAL A 26 -2.19 -2.79 12.61
N ARG A 27 -0.93 -2.33 12.59
CA ARG A 27 -0.36 -1.66 13.76
C ARG A 27 -1.03 -0.32 14.03
N ILE A 28 -1.30 0.52 13.02
CA ILE A 28 -2.05 1.77 13.16
C ILE A 28 -3.44 1.49 13.73
N LEU A 29 -4.17 0.53 13.17
CA LEU A 29 -5.51 0.17 13.61
C LEU A 29 -5.53 -0.38 15.05
N HIS A 30 -4.53 -1.18 15.43
CA HIS A 30 -4.38 -1.66 16.80
C HIS A 30 -4.17 -0.49 17.78
N LEU A 31 -3.29 0.46 17.44
CA LEU A 31 -3.06 1.68 18.25
C LEU A 31 -4.31 2.57 18.32
N ALA A 32 -5.15 2.55 17.30
CA ALA A 32 -6.44 3.23 17.27
C ALA A 32 -7.52 2.51 18.12
N GLY A 33 -7.24 1.31 18.65
CA GLY A 33 -8.17 0.53 19.44
C GLY A 33 -9.25 -0.19 18.63
N ALA A 34 -8.99 -0.47 17.35
CA ALA A 34 -9.86 -1.29 16.51
C ALA A 34 -9.75 -2.79 16.87
N GLU A 35 -10.83 -3.52 16.62
CA GLU A 35 -10.86 -4.99 16.65
C GLU A 35 -10.41 -5.50 15.27
N VAL A 36 -9.10 -5.78 15.14
CA VAL A 36 -8.48 -6.09 13.86
C VAL A 36 -8.43 -7.59 13.62
N THR A 37 -8.98 -8.02 12.48
CA THR A 37 -8.74 -9.33 11.90
C THR A 37 -7.84 -9.20 10.69
N GLY A 38 -6.70 -9.90 10.69
CA GLY A 38 -5.82 -10.05 9.53
C GLY A 38 -6.14 -11.34 8.78
N TYR A 39 -6.08 -11.32 7.45
CA TYR A 39 -6.23 -12.51 6.60
C TYR A 39 -5.19 -12.49 5.49
N ALA A 40 -4.17 -13.33 5.57
CA ALA A 40 -3.13 -13.42 4.55
C ALA A 40 -2.38 -14.75 4.61
N LEU A 41 -1.66 -15.03 3.54
CA LEU A 41 -0.55 -16.00 3.55
C LEU A 41 0.64 -15.44 4.36
N LYS A 42 1.54 -16.31 4.80
CA LYS A 42 2.85 -15.89 5.30
C LYS A 42 3.54 -14.99 4.26
N ALA A 43 4.15 -13.90 4.70
CA ALA A 43 4.90 -13.03 3.80
C ALA A 43 6.04 -13.80 3.10
N PRO A 44 6.30 -13.52 1.81
CA PRO A 44 7.31 -14.25 1.04
C PRO A 44 8.75 -13.77 1.30
N THR A 45 8.97 -12.93 2.30
CA THR A 45 10.28 -12.36 2.65
C THR A 45 10.75 -12.83 4.02
N GLU A 46 12.05 -13.00 4.19
CA GLU A 46 12.72 -13.17 5.47
C GLU A 46 13.90 -12.18 5.53
N PRO A 47 13.92 -11.31 6.56
CA PRO A 47 12.92 -11.08 7.59
C PRO A 47 11.61 -10.50 7.04
N TRP A 48 10.55 -10.46 7.88
CA TRP A 48 9.28 -9.84 7.55
C TRP A 48 8.72 -9.01 8.71
N MET A 49 8.14 -7.88 8.38
CA MET A 49 7.75 -6.86 9.35
C MET A 49 6.72 -7.37 10.37
N PHE A 50 5.77 -8.22 9.95
CA PHE A 50 4.74 -8.79 10.81
C PHE A 50 5.34 -9.54 12.01
N GLU A 51 6.38 -10.34 11.78
CA GLU A 51 7.12 -11.07 12.83
C GLU A 51 7.93 -10.11 13.70
N ILE A 52 8.69 -9.20 13.07
CA ILE A 52 9.53 -8.21 13.77
C ILE A 52 8.71 -7.38 14.78
N LEU A 53 7.46 -7.05 14.42
CA LEU A 53 6.56 -6.29 15.29
C LEU A 53 5.70 -7.18 16.20
N HIS A 54 5.84 -8.51 16.15
CA HIS A 54 5.02 -9.47 16.91
C HIS A 54 3.52 -9.20 16.75
N LEU A 55 3.05 -8.93 15.52
CA LEU A 55 1.68 -8.50 15.28
C LEU A 55 0.66 -9.60 15.57
N GLY A 56 1.02 -10.87 15.39
CA GLY A 56 0.16 -12.02 15.76
C GLY A 56 -0.23 -12.09 17.24
N GLU A 57 0.48 -11.38 18.12
CA GLU A 57 0.13 -11.24 19.54
C GLU A 57 -0.89 -10.14 19.80
N THR A 58 -1.10 -9.23 18.84
CA THR A 58 -1.86 -7.97 19.04
C THR A 58 -3.14 -7.90 18.22
N ILE A 59 -3.26 -8.72 17.18
CA ILE A 59 -4.46 -8.79 16.32
C ILE A 59 -4.91 -10.26 16.19
N HIS A 60 -6.15 -10.48 15.73
CA HIS A 60 -6.61 -11.79 15.32
C HIS A 60 -6.12 -12.08 13.88
N HIS A 61 -5.00 -12.81 13.76
CA HIS A 61 -4.49 -13.21 12.45
C HIS A 61 -5.02 -14.59 12.05
N VAL A 62 -5.45 -14.70 10.79
CA VAL A 62 -5.90 -15.94 10.17
C VAL A 62 -5.03 -16.23 8.94
N ASP A 63 -4.28 -17.31 8.98
CA ASP A 63 -3.57 -17.80 7.80
C ASP A 63 -4.56 -18.20 6.71
N GLY A 64 -4.49 -17.52 5.56
CA GLY A 64 -5.45 -17.79 4.49
C GLY A 64 -5.09 -17.14 3.16
N ASP A 65 -5.61 -17.72 2.11
CA ASP A 65 -5.42 -17.29 0.74
C ASP A 65 -6.70 -16.65 0.20
N VAL A 66 -6.63 -15.44 -0.33
CA VAL A 66 -7.78 -14.76 -0.95
C VAL A 66 -8.33 -15.51 -2.17
N ARG A 67 -7.61 -16.47 -2.70
CA ARG A 67 -8.06 -17.40 -3.75
C ARG A 67 -9.00 -18.49 -3.22
N ASP A 68 -8.97 -18.75 -1.92
CA ASP A 68 -9.89 -19.67 -1.25
C ASP A 68 -11.15 -18.93 -0.79
N PHE A 69 -12.16 -18.93 -1.65
CA PHE A 69 -13.44 -18.28 -1.36
C PHE A 69 -14.15 -18.84 -0.14
N ALA A 70 -14.13 -20.16 0.03
CA ALA A 70 -14.87 -20.79 1.13
C ALA A 70 -14.28 -20.41 2.50
N HIS A 71 -12.95 -20.46 2.62
CA HIS A 71 -12.27 -20.07 3.85
C HIS A 71 -12.42 -18.56 4.13
N LEU A 72 -12.23 -17.70 3.11
CA LEU A 72 -12.45 -16.27 3.26
C LEU A 72 -13.88 -15.95 3.70
N LYS A 73 -14.87 -16.62 3.10
CA LYS A 73 -16.28 -16.45 3.47
C LYS A 73 -16.55 -16.84 4.92
N GLN A 74 -15.96 -17.96 5.39
CA GLN A 74 -16.04 -18.35 6.79
C GLN A 74 -15.50 -17.25 7.73
N VAL A 75 -14.35 -16.66 7.40
CA VAL A 75 -13.77 -15.56 8.20
C VAL A 75 -14.71 -14.34 8.25
N PHE A 76 -15.35 -13.98 7.14
CA PHE A 76 -16.35 -12.90 7.15
C PHE A 76 -17.55 -13.22 8.03
N ASP A 77 -18.04 -14.47 8.01
CA ASP A 77 -19.19 -14.90 8.80
C ASP A 77 -18.91 -14.93 10.30
N GLU A 78 -17.70 -15.31 10.68
CA GLU A 78 -17.26 -15.39 12.08
C GLU A 78 -16.95 -14.00 12.65
N THR A 79 -16.21 -13.16 11.92
CA THR A 79 -15.72 -11.87 12.42
C THR A 79 -16.69 -10.72 12.19
N LYS A 80 -17.60 -10.86 11.22
CA LYS A 80 -18.61 -9.85 10.86
C LYS A 80 -18.01 -8.45 10.74
N PRO A 81 -17.00 -8.24 9.87
CA PRO A 81 -16.30 -6.98 9.78
C PRO A 81 -17.26 -5.87 9.37
N GLU A 82 -17.02 -4.68 9.89
CA GLU A 82 -17.74 -3.46 9.53
C GLU A 82 -16.99 -2.69 8.44
N ILE A 83 -15.65 -2.78 8.47
CA ILE A 83 -14.75 -2.14 7.50
C ILE A 83 -13.82 -3.21 6.93
N VAL A 84 -13.63 -3.19 5.61
CA VAL A 84 -12.71 -4.08 4.90
C VAL A 84 -11.66 -3.26 4.17
N LEU A 85 -10.38 -3.54 4.45
CA LEU A 85 -9.24 -2.96 3.75
C LEU A 85 -8.53 -4.08 2.98
N HIS A 86 -8.70 -4.10 1.65
CA HIS A 86 -8.19 -5.17 0.80
C HIS A 86 -6.83 -4.80 0.23
N LEU A 87 -5.76 -5.34 0.85
CA LEU A 87 -4.38 -5.12 0.42
C LEU A 87 -3.71 -6.40 -0.14
N ALA A 88 -4.32 -7.58 0.07
CA ALA A 88 -3.78 -8.84 -0.42
C ALA A 88 -3.61 -8.82 -1.95
N ALA A 89 -2.41 -9.09 -2.41
CA ALA A 89 -2.07 -9.13 -3.82
C ALA A 89 -0.72 -9.82 -4.04
N GLN A 90 -0.48 -10.30 -5.25
CA GLN A 90 0.88 -10.52 -5.75
C GLN A 90 1.39 -9.17 -6.32
N PRO A 91 2.35 -8.47 -5.64
CA PRO A 91 2.65 -7.07 -5.96
C PRO A 91 3.95 -6.89 -6.79
N ILE A 92 4.65 -7.96 -7.14
CA ILE A 92 5.98 -7.89 -7.77
C ILE A 92 5.86 -8.07 -9.28
N VAL A 93 6.26 -7.03 -10.04
CA VAL A 93 6.20 -7.04 -11.51
C VAL A 93 6.99 -8.20 -12.10
N ARG A 94 8.24 -8.43 -11.67
CA ARG A 94 9.07 -9.52 -12.18
C ARG A 94 8.45 -10.91 -11.93
N GLU A 95 7.80 -11.09 -10.77
CA GLU A 95 7.10 -12.34 -10.46
C GLU A 95 5.87 -12.54 -11.35
N SER A 96 5.17 -11.47 -11.74
CA SER A 96 4.03 -11.56 -12.64
C SER A 96 4.37 -12.07 -14.04
N TYR A 97 5.62 -11.88 -14.48
CA TYR A 97 6.12 -12.50 -15.72
C TYR A 97 6.46 -13.98 -15.55
N ARG A 98 6.84 -14.41 -14.34
CA ARG A 98 7.14 -15.83 -14.04
C ARG A 98 5.88 -16.64 -13.82
N ASP A 99 4.92 -16.06 -13.07
CA ASP A 99 3.63 -16.68 -12.77
C ASP A 99 2.47 -15.71 -13.05
N PRO A 100 2.10 -15.51 -14.33
CA PRO A 100 0.95 -14.68 -14.68
C PRO A 100 -0.37 -15.27 -14.19
N VAL A 101 -0.53 -16.60 -14.21
CA VAL A 101 -1.77 -17.26 -13.77
C VAL A 101 -2.01 -17.03 -12.27
N GLY A 102 -1.02 -17.25 -11.43
CA GLY A 102 -1.11 -16.97 -10.00
C GLY A 102 -1.32 -15.49 -9.71
N THR A 103 -0.72 -14.60 -10.51
CA THR A 103 -0.91 -13.15 -10.41
C THR A 103 -2.37 -12.75 -10.66
N TYR A 104 -2.98 -13.21 -11.76
CA TYR A 104 -4.40 -12.94 -12.03
C TYR A 104 -5.32 -13.62 -11.02
N ALA A 105 -5.02 -14.85 -10.63
CA ALA A 105 -5.81 -15.56 -9.61
C ALA A 105 -5.83 -14.81 -8.28
N ALA A 106 -4.69 -14.29 -7.82
CA ALA A 106 -4.61 -13.52 -6.59
C ALA A 106 -5.24 -12.11 -6.73
N ASN A 107 -4.87 -11.37 -7.78
CA ASN A 107 -5.22 -9.95 -7.88
C ASN A 107 -6.63 -9.71 -8.43
N VAL A 108 -7.13 -10.56 -9.31
CA VAL A 108 -8.47 -10.42 -9.90
C VAL A 108 -9.46 -11.29 -9.15
N MET A 109 -9.23 -12.62 -9.11
CA MET A 109 -10.19 -13.51 -8.43
C MET A 109 -10.21 -13.28 -6.92
N GLY A 110 -9.06 -12.99 -6.28
CA GLY A 110 -9.03 -12.59 -4.88
C GLY A 110 -9.88 -11.33 -4.61
N THR A 111 -9.83 -10.32 -5.50
CA THR A 111 -10.71 -9.13 -5.41
C THR A 111 -12.18 -9.52 -5.57
N VAL A 112 -12.52 -10.40 -6.54
CA VAL A 112 -13.88 -10.92 -6.69
C VAL A 112 -14.36 -11.58 -5.40
N HIS A 113 -13.54 -12.43 -4.78
CA HIS A 113 -13.89 -13.15 -3.56
C HIS A 113 -14.14 -12.19 -2.38
N VAL A 114 -13.29 -11.18 -2.20
CA VAL A 114 -13.46 -10.18 -1.14
C VAL A 114 -14.75 -9.37 -1.35
N LEU A 115 -15.01 -8.91 -2.57
CA LEU A 115 -16.23 -8.17 -2.90
C LEU A 115 -17.49 -9.02 -2.72
N GLU A 116 -17.44 -10.31 -3.11
CA GLU A 116 -18.55 -11.23 -2.95
C GLU A 116 -18.82 -11.56 -1.47
N CYS A 117 -17.78 -11.77 -0.66
CA CYS A 117 -17.93 -11.91 0.78
C CYS A 117 -18.55 -10.66 1.41
N ALA A 118 -18.10 -9.46 1.01
CA ALA A 118 -18.65 -8.20 1.50
C ALA A 118 -20.12 -8.02 1.08
N ARG A 119 -20.49 -8.45 -0.14
CA ARG A 119 -21.87 -8.42 -0.61
C ARG A 119 -22.80 -9.27 0.24
N GLN A 120 -22.33 -10.44 0.66
CA GLN A 120 -23.08 -11.42 1.47
C GLN A 120 -23.02 -11.13 2.98
N CYS A 121 -22.16 -10.20 3.44
CA CYS A 121 -21.99 -9.87 4.85
C CYS A 121 -22.66 -8.53 5.19
N GLU A 122 -23.79 -8.59 5.88
CA GLU A 122 -24.61 -7.40 6.18
C GLU A 122 -23.90 -6.37 7.07
N SER A 123 -22.90 -6.78 7.84
CA SER A 123 -22.15 -5.87 8.73
C SER A 123 -21.19 -4.96 7.99
N VAL A 124 -20.75 -5.31 6.77
CA VAL A 124 -19.79 -4.49 6.00
C VAL A 124 -20.47 -3.20 5.50
N ARG A 125 -19.93 -2.08 5.92
CA ARG A 125 -20.41 -0.74 5.54
C ARG A 125 -19.39 0.04 4.69
N SER A 126 -18.11 -0.29 4.81
CA SER A 126 -17.04 0.39 4.09
C SER A 126 -16.00 -0.61 3.59
N LEU A 127 -15.71 -0.60 2.29
CA LEU A 127 -14.66 -1.41 1.68
C LEU A 127 -13.73 -0.53 0.85
N VAL A 128 -12.43 -0.61 1.14
CA VAL A 128 -11.39 0.03 0.32
C VAL A 128 -10.54 -1.04 -0.34
N ASN A 129 -10.54 -1.08 -1.67
CA ASN A 129 -9.66 -1.92 -2.46
C ASN A 129 -8.39 -1.13 -2.83
N VAL A 130 -7.23 -1.60 -2.38
CA VAL A 130 -5.94 -0.96 -2.66
C VAL A 130 -5.38 -1.48 -3.98
N THR A 131 -5.27 -0.58 -4.94
CA THR A 131 -4.70 -0.86 -6.25
C THR A 131 -3.35 -0.16 -6.44
N THR A 132 -3.02 0.30 -7.62
CA THR A 132 -1.70 0.87 -7.94
C THR A 132 -1.82 2.01 -8.96
N ASP A 133 -0.83 2.88 -9.02
CA ASP A 133 -0.62 3.87 -10.07
C ASP A 133 -0.42 3.25 -11.46
N LYS A 134 -0.03 1.96 -11.52
CA LYS A 134 0.25 1.23 -12.76
C LYS A 134 -0.97 0.70 -13.49
N VAL A 135 -2.19 1.01 -13.00
CA VAL A 135 -3.45 0.59 -13.62
C VAL A 135 -3.75 1.29 -14.94
N TYR A 136 -3.13 2.43 -15.18
CA TYR A 136 -3.41 3.27 -16.36
C TYR A 136 -2.72 2.76 -17.62
N GLU A 137 -3.33 3.03 -18.79
CA GLU A 137 -2.65 2.96 -20.08
C GLU A 137 -1.52 4.01 -20.09
N ASN A 138 -0.30 3.57 -19.79
CA ASN A 138 0.82 4.49 -19.64
C ASN A 138 1.37 4.95 -21.01
N LYS A 139 1.14 6.21 -21.34
CA LYS A 139 1.61 6.86 -22.57
C LYS A 139 2.92 7.65 -22.36
N GLU A 140 3.51 7.54 -21.18
CA GLU A 140 4.76 8.23 -20.79
C GLU A 140 4.73 9.74 -21.03
N TRP A 141 3.55 10.35 -20.93
CA TRP A 141 3.41 11.80 -21.06
C TRP A 141 3.77 12.55 -19.77
N GLU A 142 3.92 13.87 -19.85
CA GLU A 142 4.41 14.73 -18.76
C GLU A 142 3.38 14.95 -17.65
N TYR A 143 2.10 14.67 -17.92
CA TYR A 143 0.99 14.92 -17.00
C TYR A 143 0.76 13.74 -16.07
N GLY A 144 0.29 14.05 -14.85
CA GLY A 144 -0.21 13.00 -13.93
C GLY A 144 -1.51 12.38 -14.43
N TYR A 145 -1.64 11.04 -14.30
CA TYR A 145 -2.87 10.32 -14.64
C TYR A 145 -3.98 10.68 -13.66
N ARG A 146 -5.18 10.88 -14.18
CA ARG A 146 -6.40 11.17 -13.43
C ARG A 146 -7.28 9.92 -13.34
N GLU A 147 -8.18 9.90 -12.37
CA GLU A 147 -9.00 8.71 -12.08
C GLU A 147 -9.92 8.29 -13.23
N ASN A 148 -10.20 9.17 -14.18
CA ASN A 148 -11.01 8.92 -15.38
C ASN A 148 -10.17 8.61 -16.64
N ASP A 149 -8.84 8.56 -16.54
CA ASP A 149 -8.00 8.15 -17.66
C ASP A 149 -8.11 6.63 -17.89
N PRO A 150 -7.86 6.15 -19.13
CA PRO A 150 -8.02 4.74 -19.49
C PRO A 150 -7.18 3.79 -18.63
N LEU A 151 -7.77 2.65 -18.28
CA LEU A 151 -7.14 1.58 -17.51
C LEU A 151 -6.67 0.48 -18.48
N ASP A 152 -5.36 0.34 -18.63
CA ASP A 152 -4.73 -0.75 -19.39
C ASP A 152 -3.26 -0.89 -18.98
N GLY A 153 -3.02 -1.44 -17.80
CA GLY A 153 -1.66 -1.72 -17.31
C GLY A 153 -0.90 -2.65 -18.23
N TYR A 154 0.36 -2.33 -18.53
CA TYR A 154 1.13 -3.00 -19.57
C TYR A 154 1.56 -4.43 -19.22
N ASP A 155 2.12 -4.65 -18.04
CA ASP A 155 2.60 -5.97 -17.60
C ASP A 155 1.50 -6.77 -16.88
N PRO A 156 1.66 -8.09 -16.64
CA PRO A 156 0.62 -8.91 -16.02
C PRO A 156 0.21 -8.43 -14.61
N TYR A 157 1.14 -7.88 -13.82
CA TYR A 157 0.80 -7.27 -12.53
C TYR A 157 -0.07 -6.03 -12.72
N SER A 158 0.41 -5.09 -13.54
CA SER A 158 -0.27 -3.82 -13.80
C SER A 158 -1.66 -4.06 -14.39
N ASN A 159 -1.78 -4.95 -15.38
CA ASN A 159 -3.05 -5.32 -16.00
C ASN A 159 -3.99 -6.03 -15.01
N SER A 160 -3.48 -6.93 -14.17
CA SER A 160 -4.31 -7.57 -13.14
C SER A 160 -4.89 -6.56 -12.16
N LYS A 161 -4.17 -5.48 -11.85
CA LYS A 161 -4.67 -4.39 -11.02
C LYS A 161 -5.68 -3.51 -11.77
N SER A 162 -5.52 -3.29 -13.09
CA SER A 162 -6.56 -2.67 -13.93
C SER A 162 -7.84 -3.50 -13.93
N CYS A 163 -7.74 -4.84 -14.05
CA CYS A 163 -8.87 -5.75 -13.93
C CYS A 163 -9.53 -5.68 -12.54
N SER A 164 -8.74 -5.59 -11.46
CA SER A 164 -9.25 -5.41 -10.08
C SER A 164 -10.08 -4.13 -9.95
N GLU A 165 -9.66 -3.01 -10.58
CA GLU A 165 -10.44 -1.77 -10.67
C GLU A 165 -11.78 -2.00 -11.38
N LEU A 166 -11.76 -2.64 -12.57
CA LEU A 166 -12.94 -2.90 -13.38
C LEU A 166 -13.92 -3.83 -12.66
N VAL A 167 -13.42 -4.87 -11.98
CA VAL A 167 -14.24 -5.76 -11.14
C VAL A 167 -14.88 -4.98 -10.00
N THR A 168 -14.12 -4.14 -9.30
CA THR A 168 -14.64 -3.33 -8.21
C THR A 168 -15.72 -2.36 -8.69
N HIS A 169 -15.50 -1.72 -9.84
CA HIS A 169 -16.49 -0.85 -10.48
C HIS A 169 -17.78 -1.61 -10.82
N SER A 170 -17.66 -2.78 -11.44
CA SER A 170 -18.80 -3.63 -11.79
C SER A 170 -19.62 -4.04 -10.55
N TYR A 171 -18.95 -4.51 -9.47
CA TYR A 171 -19.64 -4.86 -8.23
C TYR A 171 -20.34 -3.65 -7.60
N LYS A 172 -19.68 -2.49 -7.59
CA LYS A 172 -20.26 -1.24 -7.06
C LYS A 172 -21.55 -0.88 -7.79
N GLN A 173 -21.54 -0.91 -9.13
CA GLN A 173 -22.69 -0.56 -9.96
C GLN A 173 -23.85 -1.59 -9.88
N SER A 174 -23.51 -2.86 -9.66
CA SER A 174 -24.49 -3.95 -9.74
C SER A 174 -25.07 -4.34 -8.38
N PHE A 175 -24.30 -4.23 -7.29
CA PHE A 175 -24.66 -4.85 -6.01
C PHE A 175 -24.57 -3.91 -4.80
N PHE A 176 -23.86 -2.78 -4.89
CA PHE A 176 -23.69 -1.84 -3.78
C PHE A 176 -24.40 -0.52 -4.06
N THR A 177 -25.62 -0.58 -4.59
CA THR A 177 -26.41 0.59 -5.00
C THR A 177 -27.38 1.07 -3.94
N ASP A 178 -27.62 0.27 -2.90
CA ASP A 178 -28.55 0.55 -1.79
C ASP A 178 -27.96 1.44 -0.68
N GLY A 179 -26.68 1.82 -0.79
CA GLY A 179 -25.97 2.62 0.20
C GLY A 179 -25.57 1.86 1.46
N ARG A 180 -25.86 0.57 1.58
CA ARG A 180 -25.48 -0.27 2.73
C ARG A 180 -23.97 -0.39 2.90
N CYS A 181 -23.27 -0.63 1.79
CA CYS A 181 -21.83 -0.76 1.76
C CYS A 181 -21.23 0.19 0.72
N ALA A 182 -20.41 1.12 1.17
CA ALA A 182 -19.66 2.03 0.30
C ALA A 182 -18.34 1.40 -0.13
N VAL A 183 -18.02 1.43 -1.43
CA VAL A 183 -16.84 0.78 -2.01
C VAL A 183 -15.99 1.78 -2.78
N SER A 184 -14.72 1.88 -2.41
CA SER A 184 -13.73 2.73 -3.10
C SER A 184 -12.51 1.94 -3.53
N THR A 185 -11.80 2.46 -4.54
CA THR A 185 -10.44 2.05 -4.88
C THR A 185 -9.46 3.18 -4.60
N CYS A 186 -8.26 2.81 -4.14
CA CYS A 186 -7.16 3.74 -3.89
C CYS A 186 -5.93 3.31 -4.71
N ARG A 187 -5.55 4.16 -5.67
CA ARG A 187 -4.44 3.94 -6.62
C ARG A 187 -3.20 4.61 -6.10
N ALA A 188 -2.39 3.87 -5.34
CA ALA A 188 -1.18 4.40 -4.75
C ALA A 188 0.05 4.18 -5.64
N GLY A 189 0.91 5.18 -5.69
CA GLY A 189 2.23 5.11 -6.32
C GLY A 189 3.25 4.31 -5.51
N ASN A 190 4.53 4.50 -5.82
CA ASN A 190 5.63 3.82 -5.15
C ASN A 190 5.72 4.21 -3.68
N VAL A 191 5.70 3.22 -2.80
CA VAL A 191 5.71 3.41 -1.35
C VAL A 191 7.04 2.97 -0.78
N ILE A 192 7.65 3.82 0.05
CA ILE A 192 8.88 3.54 0.80
C ILE A 192 8.62 3.62 2.31
N GLY A 193 9.43 2.93 3.09
CA GLY A 193 9.30 2.91 4.55
C GLY A 193 10.12 1.79 5.15
N GLY A 194 10.35 1.84 6.45
CA GLY A 194 10.98 0.76 7.18
C GLY A 194 10.16 -0.53 7.15
N GLY A 195 10.84 -1.68 7.20
CA GLY A 195 10.17 -2.99 7.22
C GLY A 195 9.73 -3.53 5.83
N ASP A 196 10.07 -2.85 4.72
CA ASP A 196 10.00 -3.46 3.39
C ASP A 196 11.28 -4.28 3.14
N PHE A 197 11.12 -5.59 2.96
CA PHE A 197 12.22 -6.51 2.71
C PHE A 197 12.13 -7.18 1.33
N ALA A 198 11.19 -6.73 0.49
CA ALA A 198 10.99 -7.32 -0.83
C ALA A 198 12.25 -7.16 -1.71
N ALA A 199 12.58 -8.22 -2.43
CA ALA A 199 13.60 -8.15 -3.48
C ALA A 199 13.10 -7.32 -4.68
N ASP A 200 14.03 -6.84 -5.48
CA ASP A 200 13.74 -6.06 -6.69
C ASP A 200 13.03 -4.71 -6.44
N ARG A 201 13.10 -4.20 -5.20
CA ARG A 201 12.68 -2.84 -4.85
C ARG A 201 13.87 -1.99 -4.45
N ILE A 202 13.91 -0.76 -4.96
CA ILE A 202 15.11 0.11 -4.83
C ILE A 202 15.52 0.36 -3.38
N VAL A 203 14.61 0.74 -2.47
CA VAL A 203 14.99 1.10 -1.10
C VAL A 203 15.41 -0.13 -0.27
N PRO A 204 14.67 -1.27 -0.28
CA PRO A 204 15.17 -2.52 0.30
C PRO A 204 16.54 -2.96 -0.24
N ASP A 205 16.78 -2.81 -1.56
CA ASP A 205 18.08 -3.12 -2.16
C ASP A 205 19.19 -2.17 -1.65
N CYS A 206 18.89 -0.88 -1.46
CA CYS A 206 19.79 0.09 -0.84
C CYS A 206 20.17 -0.31 0.59
N VAL A 207 19.18 -0.71 1.41
CA VAL A 207 19.44 -1.13 2.80
C VAL A 207 20.31 -2.38 2.84
N ARG A 208 20.03 -3.39 2.00
CA ARG A 208 20.87 -4.61 1.91
C ARG A 208 22.29 -4.32 1.47
N ALA A 209 22.50 -3.40 0.51
CA ALA A 209 23.83 -2.98 0.08
C ALA A 209 24.57 -2.25 1.20
N ALA A 210 23.86 -1.36 1.91
CA ALA A 210 24.46 -0.60 3.02
C ALA A 210 24.85 -1.49 4.20
N GLU A 211 24.06 -2.50 4.55
CA GLU A 211 24.40 -3.51 5.55
C GLU A 211 25.71 -4.25 5.20
N LYS A 212 25.86 -4.62 3.92
CA LYS A 212 27.05 -5.32 3.40
C LYS A 212 28.22 -4.39 3.11
N LYS A 213 28.03 -3.07 3.20
CA LYS A 213 29.01 -2.05 2.79
C LYS A 213 29.43 -2.19 1.31
N GLU A 214 28.48 -2.54 0.46
CA GLU A 214 28.65 -2.69 -0.99
C GLU A 214 28.02 -1.50 -1.74
N PRO A 215 28.47 -1.20 -2.98
CA PRO A 215 27.79 -0.23 -3.82
C PRO A 215 26.33 -0.64 -4.09
N ILE A 216 25.41 0.33 -4.08
CA ILE A 216 24.02 0.10 -4.46
C ILE A 216 23.93 -0.08 -5.98
N ILE A 217 23.25 -1.12 -6.43
CA ILE A 217 23.00 -1.35 -7.86
C ILE A 217 21.69 -0.69 -8.26
N VAL A 218 21.77 0.35 -9.09
CA VAL A 218 20.60 1.02 -9.67
C VAL A 218 20.48 0.59 -11.15
N ARG A 219 19.38 -0.08 -11.49
CA ARG A 219 19.16 -0.68 -12.81
C ARG A 219 18.68 0.35 -13.84
N ASN A 220 17.75 1.22 -13.45
CA ASN A 220 17.23 2.30 -14.29
C ASN A 220 17.20 3.62 -13.49
N PRO A 221 18.27 4.41 -13.46
CA PRO A 221 18.34 5.63 -12.67
C PRO A 221 17.45 6.77 -13.20
N HIS A 222 16.99 6.68 -14.45
CA HIS A 222 16.27 7.76 -15.13
C HIS A 222 14.75 7.67 -15.00
N SER A 223 14.22 6.54 -14.50
CA SER A 223 12.78 6.38 -14.36
C SER A 223 12.21 7.26 -13.23
N THR A 224 11.26 8.11 -13.56
CA THR A 224 10.56 9.00 -12.60
C THR A 224 9.35 8.28 -12.00
N ARG A 225 9.23 8.35 -10.65
CA ARG A 225 8.15 7.72 -9.90
C ARG A 225 7.65 8.63 -8.79
N PRO A 226 6.36 8.51 -8.41
CA PRO A 226 5.77 9.22 -7.28
C PRO A 226 6.07 8.47 -5.97
N PHE A 227 7.30 8.63 -5.44
CA PHE A 227 7.68 8.02 -4.17
C PHE A 227 7.04 8.73 -2.99
N GLN A 228 6.48 7.97 -2.05
CA GLN A 228 5.88 8.48 -0.82
C GLN A 228 6.14 7.56 0.36
N HIS A 229 6.14 8.11 1.58
CA HIS A 229 6.25 7.29 2.79
C HIS A 229 5.02 6.42 2.98
N VAL A 230 5.19 5.23 3.57
CA VAL A 230 4.10 4.26 3.77
C VAL A 230 2.92 4.83 4.57
N LEU A 231 3.16 5.73 5.49
CA LEU A 231 2.12 6.37 6.30
C LEU A 231 1.20 7.28 5.47
N GLU A 232 1.67 7.89 4.38
CA GLU A 232 0.87 8.73 3.50
C GLU A 232 -0.36 7.98 2.94
N PRO A 233 -0.18 6.90 2.16
CA PRO A 233 -1.32 6.19 1.63
C PRO A 233 -2.14 5.47 2.71
N LEU A 234 -1.53 5.01 3.80
CA LEU A 234 -2.27 4.30 4.84
C LEU A 234 -3.25 5.21 5.58
N PHE A 235 -2.83 6.42 5.96
CA PHE A 235 -3.73 7.40 6.58
C PHE A 235 -4.83 7.85 5.61
N LEU A 236 -4.52 7.94 4.31
CA LEU A 236 -5.54 8.24 3.31
C LEU A 236 -6.53 7.08 3.12
N TYR A 237 -6.08 5.82 3.13
CA TYR A 237 -7.02 4.67 3.08
C TYR A 237 -7.98 4.70 4.27
N LEU A 238 -7.47 5.02 5.46
CA LEU A 238 -8.28 5.19 6.66
C LEU A 238 -9.25 6.39 6.53
N THR A 239 -8.79 7.50 5.98
CA THR A 239 -9.64 8.68 5.71
C THR A 239 -10.78 8.34 4.75
N VAL A 240 -10.48 7.66 3.64
CA VAL A 240 -11.49 7.22 2.66
C VAL A 240 -12.48 6.26 3.31
N ALA A 241 -12.00 5.27 4.05
CA ALA A 241 -12.85 4.29 4.71
C ALA A 241 -13.80 4.93 5.75
N LYS A 242 -13.33 5.90 6.53
CA LYS A 242 -14.15 6.70 7.46
C LYS A 242 -15.17 7.55 6.70
N ALA A 243 -14.69 8.34 5.73
CA ALA A 243 -15.53 9.30 5.03
C ALA A 243 -16.70 8.63 4.28
N GLN A 244 -16.42 7.52 3.58
CA GLN A 244 -17.49 6.79 2.88
C GLN A 244 -18.40 5.99 3.85
N TRP A 245 -17.93 5.64 5.04
CA TRP A 245 -18.78 5.11 6.10
C TRP A 245 -19.81 6.16 6.57
N GLU A 246 -19.39 7.40 6.73
CA GLU A 246 -20.24 8.51 7.16
C GLU A 246 -21.16 9.02 6.04
N ASN A 247 -20.65 9.04 4.79
CA ASN A 247 -21.38 9.44 3.60
C ASN A 247 -21.01 8.56 2.40
N ALA A 248 -21.90 7.64 2.03
CA ALA A 248 -21.67 6.69 0.92
C ALA A 248 -21.45 7.37 -0.44
N GLU A 249 -21.88 8.62 -0.64
CA GLU A 249 -21.66 9.38 -1.88
C GLU A 249 -20.17 9.71 -2.11
N LEU A 250 -19.35 9.67 -1.05
CA LEU A 250 -17.92 9.87 -1.12
C LEU A 250 -17.17 8.63 -1.62
N ALA A 251 -17.88 7.50 -1.84
CA ALA A 251 -17.26 6.32 -2.40
C ALA A 251 -16.87 6.53 -3.87
N GLY A 252 -15.61 6.22 -4.22
CA GLY A 252 -15.08 6.47 -5.57
C GLY A 252 -13.71 5.86 -5.82
N CYS A 253 -13.12 6.23 -6.95
CA CYS A 253 -11.72 5.93 -7.24
C CYS A 253 -10.88 7.15 -6.86
N TYR A 254 -9.74 6.94 -6.21
CA TYR A 254 -8.87 8.00 -5.71
C TYR A 254 -7.40 7.70 -6.00
N ASN A 255 -6.73 8.63 -6.65
CA ASN A 255 -5.28 8.63 -6.77
C ASN A 255 -4.64 9.05 -5.44
N VAL A 256 -3.54 8.38 -5.11
CA VAL A 256 -2.82 8.54 -3.84
C VAL A 256 -1.33 8.68 -4.13
N GLY A 257 -0.82 9.88 -4.11
CA GLY A 257 0.57 10.15 -4.44
C GLY A 257 1.07 11.47 -3.86
N PRO A 258 2.38 11.71 -3.92
CA PRO A 258 2.99 12.96 -3.48
C PRO A 258 2.65 14.12 -4.42
N ASP A 259 3.06 15.31 -4.06
CA ASP A 259 3.06 16.46 -4.96
C ASP A 259 4.12 16.30 -6.05
N ASP A 260 3.97 17.05 -7.15
CA ASP A 260 4.86 16.97 -8.32
C ASP A 260 6.33 17.22 -7.99
N CYS A 261 6.61 18.09 -7.01
CA CYS A 261 7.98 18.38 -6.57
C CYS A 261 8.67 17.16 -5.93
N ASP A 262 7.91 16.21 -5.41
CA ASP A 262 8.41 14.99 -4.77
C ASP A 262 8.46 13.77 -5.73
N CYS A 263 8.04 13.97 -6.99
CA CYS A 263 8.21 12.96 -8.04
C CYS A 263 9.65 13.00 -8.56
N VAL A 264 10.49 12.12 -8.05
CA VAL A 264 11.92 12.07 -8.39
C VAL A 264 12.26 10.86 -9.23
N ASN A 265 13.38 10.91 -9.96
CA ASN A 265 13.90 9.73 -10.62
C ASN A 265 14.62 8.81 -9.64
N THR A 266 14.77 7.54 -10.02
CA THR A 266 15.36 6.50 -9.18
C THR A 266 16.81 6.81 -8.79
N GLY A 267 17.57 7.49 -9.66
CA GLY A 267 18.95 7.96 -9.36
C GLY A 267 18.94 8.98 -8.22
N ARG A 268 18.08 10.01 -8.28
CA ARG A 268 17.96 10.99 -7.20
C ARG A 268 17.49 10.35 -5.89
N LEU A 269 16.58 9.36 -5.95
CA LEU A 269 16.18 8.61 -4.75
C LEU A 269 17.37 7.86 -4.13
N ALA A 270 18.23 7.25 -4.96
CA ALA A 270 19.43 6.58 -4.49
C ALA A 270 20.47 7.58 -3.93
N ASP A 271 20.60 8.79 -4.50
CA ASP A 271 21.40 9.87 -3.94
C ASP A 271 20.91 10.25 -2.55
N LEU A 272 19.60 10.49 -2.38
CA LEU A 272 18.98 10.81 -1.09
C LEU A 272 19.23 9.72 -0.05
N PHE A 273 19.15 8.45 -0.45
CA PHE A 273 19.49 7.35 0.44
C PHE A 273 20.98 7.41 0.87
N CYS A 274 21.89 7.58 -0.09
CA CYS A 274 23.33 7.65 0.20
C CYS A 274 23.68 8.84 1.12
N GLU A 275 23.12 10.02 0.83
CA GLU A 275 23.28 11.24 1.63
C GLU A 275 22.79 11.02 3.07
N THR A 276 21.60 10.42 3.24
CA THR A 276 20.96 10.18 4.54
C THR A 276 21.64 9.03 5.32
N TRP A 277 22.04 7.97 4.61
CA TRP A 277 22.73 6.85 5.23
C TRP A 277 24.13 7.27 5.71
N GLY A 278 24.84 8.03 4.89
CA GLY A 278 26.20 8.46 5.18
C GLY A 278 27.25 7.35 4.99
N GLY A 279 28.42 7.51 5.65
CA GLY A 279 29.46 6.47 5.64
C GLY A 279 30.14 6.22 4.28
N GLY A 280 30.03 7.17 3.33
CA GLY A 280 30.62 7.03 1.99
C GLY A 280 29.82 6.11 1.06
N MET A 281 28.57 5.83 1.40
CA MET A 281 27.67 5.06 0.52
C MET A 281 27.54 5.72 -0.84
N HIS A 282 27.51 4.90 -1.89
CA HIS A 282 27.33 5.34 -3.27
C HIS A 282 26.61 4.26 -4.07
N TRP A 283 26.13 4.63 -5.24
CA TRP A 283 25.50 3.70 -6.17
C TRP A 283 26.20 3.66 -7.52
N ILE A 284 26.00 2.56 -8.24
CA ILE A 284 26.47 2.37 -9.61
C ILE A 284 25.30 1.97 -10.49
N ASN A 285 25.31 2.45 -11.75
CA ASN A 285 24.33 2.00 -12.73
C ASN A 285 24.75 0.65 -13.32
N ARG A 286 23.87 -0.35 -13.23
CA ARG A 286 24.07 -1.64 -13.88
C ARG A 286 22.74 -2.16 -14.40
N TYR A 287 22.52 -2.03 -15.69
CA TYR A 287 21.37 -2.63 -16.37
C TYR A 287 21.48 -4.16 -16.35
N ASP A 288 20.41 -4.85 -16.02
CA ASP A 288 20.36 -6.31 -15.84
C ASP A 288 19.57 -7.05 -16.94
N GLY A 289 19.14 -6.35 -18.00
CA GLY A 289 18.32 -6.94 -19.08
C GLY A 289 16.90 -7.33 -18.65
N GLY A 290 16.41 -6.80 -17.52
CA GLY A 290 15.08 -7.09 -17.00
C GLY A 290 13.93 -6.66 -17.91
N PRO A 291 12.69 -7.01 -17.55
CA PRO A 291 11.51 -6.64 -18.32
C PRO A 291 11.37 -5.13 -18.41
N HIS A 292 10.61 -4.67 -19.42
CA HIS A 292 10.32 -3.27 -19.62
C HIS A 292 9.66 -2.67 -18.36
N GLU A 293 10.22 -1.57 -17.87
CA GLU A 293 9.61 -0.73 -16.84
C GLU A 293 9.36 0.66 -17.45
N ALA A 294 8.18 1.22 -17.20
CA ALA A 294 7.84 2.57 -17.66
C ALA A 294 8.92 3.57 -17.23
N ASN A 295 9.26 4.54 -18.08
CA ASN A 295 10.23 5.58 -17.73
C ASN A 295 9.60 6.72 -16.94
N PHE A 296 8.31 6.97 -17.13
CA PHE A 296 7.62 8.07 -16.50
C PHE A 296 6.24 7.66 -16.01
N LEU A 297 5.95 7.94 -14.74
CA LEU A 297 4.63 7.73 -14.15
C LEU A 297 4.42 8.74 -13.02
N LYS A 298 3.34 9.50 -13.12
CA LYS A 298 2.85 10.43 -12.10
C LYS A 298 1.34 10.30 -11.94
N LEU A 299 0.82 10.74 -10.80
CA LEU A 299 -0.60 10.79 -10.50
C LEU A 299 -1.06 12.24 -10.31
N ASP A 300 -2.20 12.59 -10.88
CA ASP A 300 -2.94 13.80 -10.50
C ASP A 300 -3.80 13.46 -9.27
N CYS A 301 -3.47 14.05 -8.13
CA CYS A 301 -4.15 13.87 -6.86
C CYS A 301 -5.13 15.00 -6.52
N SER A 302 -5.53 15.82 -7.50
CA SER A 302 -6.44 16.95 -7.29
C SER A 302 -7.79 16.55 -6.73
N LYS A 303 -8.30 15.37 -7.13
CA LYS A 303 -9.59 14.86 -6.64
C LYS A 303 -9.56 14.58 -5.13
N VAL A 304 -8.58 13.85 -4.65
CA VAL A 304 -8.46 13.50 -3.23
C VAL A 304 -8.23 14.73 -2.37
N LYS A 305 -7.44 15.69 -2.87
CA LYS A 305 -7.24 17.00 -2.21
C LYS A 305 -8.54 17.78 -2.09
N LYS A 306 -9.34 17.83 -3.15
CA LYS A 306 -10.62 18.53 -3.18
C LYS A 306 -11.67 17.87 -2.28
N VAL A 307 -11.77 16.53 -2.29
CA VAL A 307 -12.83 15.78 -1.61
C VAL A 307 -12.56 15.68 -0.10
N PHE A 308 -11.32 15.39 0.29
CA PHE A 308 -10.97 15.12 1.69
C PHE A 308 -10.10 16.21 2.32
N GLY A 309 -9.72 17.25 1.58
CA GLY A 309 -8.75 18.24 2.07
C GLY A 309 -7.36 17.65 2.31
N TRP A 310 -7.11 16.44 1.78
CA TRP A 310 -5.85 15.74 1.99
C TRP A 310 -4.67 16.47 1.33
N LYS A 311 -3.53 16.42 1.98
CA LYS A 311 -2.25 16.88 1.44
C LYS A 311 -1.15 15.91 1.89
N PRO A 312 -0.09 15.69 1.07
CA PRO A 312 1.10 14.99 1.57
C PRO A 312 1.68 15.72 2.78
N HIS A 313 2.13 14.95 3.77
CA HIS A 313 2.75 15.48 4.99
C HIS A 313 4.27 15.34 4.99
N PHE A 314 4.81 14.41 4.20
CA PHE A 314 6.23 14.22 4.02
C PHE A 314 6.66 14.58 2.60
N HIS A 315 7.71 15.40 2.49
CA HIS A 315 8.51 15.48 1.28
C HIS A 315 9.35 14.21 1.09
N VAL A 316 9.85 13.97 -0.11
CA VAL A 316 10.61 12.74 -0.42
C VAL A 316 11.86 12.59 0.45
N GLU A 317 12.50 13.70 0.82
CA GLU A 317 13.64 13.76 1.73
C GLU A 317 13.27 13.28 3.14
N GLU A 318 12.13 13.74 3.66
CA GLU A 318 11.62 13.33 4.98
C GLU A 318 11.19 11.86 4.98
N ALA A 319 10.53 11.40 3.89
CA ALA A 319 10.17 10.01 3.69
C ALA A 319 11.41 9.10 3.67
N MET A 320 12.48 9.54 3.00
CA MET A 320 13.75 8.81 2.99
C MET A 320 14.42 8.83 4.37
N ALA A 321 14.43 9.96 5.05
CA ALA A 321 15.02 10.08 6.39
C ALA A 321 14.34 9.14 7.41
N ALA A 322 13.02 9.11 7.43
CA ALA A 322 12.24 8.20 8.29
C ALA A 322 12.52 6.73 7.96
N THR A 323 12.63 6.39 6.66
CA THR A 323 12.93 5.03 6.20
C THR A 323 14.34 4.58 6.62
N VAL A 324 15.33 5.44 6.45
CA VAL A 324 16.72 5.17 6.83
C VAL A 324 16.88 5.08 8.35
N GLU A 325 16.21 5.96 9.10
CA GLU A 325 16.21 5.91 10.58
C GLU A 325 15.68 4.56 11.08
N TRP A 326 14.51 4.13 10.59
CA TRP A 326 13.93 2.84 10.93
C TRP A 326 14.89 1.69 10.62
N SER A 327 15.49 1.70 9.42
CA SER A 327 16.41 0.66 8.96
C SER A 327 17.67 0.58 9.80
N LYS A 328 18.26 1.73 10.18
CA LYS A 328 19.44 1.80 11.07
C LYS A 328 19.13 1.29 12.48
N LYS A 329 17.97 1.66 13.04
CA LYS A 329 17.51 1.16 14.35
C LYS A 329 17.30 -0.35 14.32
N TRP A 330 16.71 -0.89 13.24
CA TRP A 330 16.55 -2.33 13.05
C TRP A 330 17.90 -3.06 13.01
N LEU A 331 18.85 -2.61 12.21
CA LEU A 331 20.21 -3.18 12.15
C LEU A 331 20.98 -3.07 13.47
N ALA A 332 20.66 -2.10 14.31
CA ALA A 332 21.21 -1.93 15.64
C ALA A 332 20.52 -2.80 16.71
N GLY A 333 19.48 -3.56 16.37
CA GLY A 333 18.74 -4.43 17.30
C GLY A 333 17.83 -3.69 18.25
N ALA A 334 17.32 -2.51 17.87
CA ALA A 334 16.35 -1.77 18.67
C ALA A 334 14.99 -2.49 18.76
N ASP A 335 14.15 -2.12 19.74
CA ASP A 335 12.74 -2.53 19.77
C ASP A 335 11.97 -1.88 18.61
N MET A 336 11.72 -2.66 17.55
CA MET A 336 11.11 -2.14 16.34
C MET A 336 9.61 -1.88 16.49
N ARG A 337 8.95 -2.45 17.50
CA ARG A 337 7.57 -2.10 17.83
C ARG A 337 7.52 -0.65 18.33
N GLU A 338 8.41 -0.30 19.26
CA GLU A 338 8.50 1.08 19.79
C GLU A 338 8.87 2.08 18.69
N VAL A 339 9.91 1.78 17.88
CA VAL A 339 10.34 2.61 16.76
C VAL A 339 9.20 2.87 15.76
N THR A 340 8.44 1.83 15.43
CA THR A 340 7.31 1.94 14.50
C THR A 340 6.17 2.77 15.10
N ASP A 341 5.87 2.56 16.39
CA ASP A 341 4.86 3.32 17.13
C ASP A 341 5.19 4.81 17.23
N GLU A 342 6.46 5.14 17.46
CA GLU A 342 6.94 6.53 17.49
C GLU A 342 6.69 7.21 16.13
N GLN A 343 7.04 6.54 15.01
CA GLN A 343 6.80 7.08 13.68
C GLN A 343 5.30 7.24 13.37
N ILE A 344 4.47 6.27 13.76
CA ILE A 344 3.01 6.36 13.60
C ILE A 344 2.46 7.55 14.39
N ARG A 345 2.84 7.71 15.67
CA ARG A 345 2.34 8.82 16.52
C ARG A 345 2.80 10.18 16.01
N ALA A 346 4.07 10.30 15.59
CA ALA A 346 4.62 11.53 15.03
C ALA A 346 3.88 11.93 13.74
N TYR A 347 3.62 10.96 12.85
CA TYR A 347 2.86 11.21 11.64
C TYR A 347 1.40 11.58 11.95
N ALA A 348 0.75 10.87 12.87
CA ALA A 348 -0.63 11.15 13.27
C ALA A 348 -0.79 12.56 13.84
N ALA A 349 0.15 13.02 14.67
CA ALA A 349 0.16 14.39 15.18
C ALA A 349 0.26 15.42 14.05
N ARG A 350 1.17 15.21 13.09
CA ARG A 350 1.36 16.08 11.93
C ARG A 350 0.16 16.07 10.97
N PHE A 351 -0.50 14.91 10.83
CA PHE A 351 -1.70 14.75 10.00
C PHE A 351 -2.88 15.58 10.51
N GLU A 352 -2.96 15.87 11.82
CA GLU A 352 -4.02 16.65 12.45
C GLU A 352 -3.73 18.16 12.52
N GLU A 353 -2.48 18.58 12.27
CA GLU A 353 -2.13 19.99 12.10
C GLU A 353 -2.73 20.51 10.79
N LYS A 354 -3.85 21.28 10.88
CA LYS A 354 -4.60 21.84 9.75
C LYS A 354 -3.88 23.02 9.09
#